data_f901f7ba7fffe2e4ff3105ac31c40e36
#
_entry.id   f901f7ba7fffe2e4ff3105ac31c40e36
#
_cell.length_a   1.000
_cell.length_b   1.000
_cell.length_c   1.000
_cell.angle_alpha   90.00
_cell.angle_beta   90.00
_cell.angle_gamma   90.00
#
_symmetry.space_group_name_H-M   'P 1'
#
loop_
_entity.id
_entity.type
_entity.pdbx_description
1 polymer ?
#
loop_
_entity_poly.entity_id
_entity_poly.type
_entity_poly.pdbx_seq_one_letter_code
_entity_poly.pdbx_strand_id
1 'polypeptide(L)'
;AIDYENGVLGGVSSVLQAFTAPGEAILLHSPAYIGFIGTITNMGQKIVYSPLKKDEQGVWRMDYEDMDKKLKENHIHLAIFCTPHNPCGRVWEREEIEKAMEVYEKNKCLVISDEIWSDLTLEGHKHIPTQSVNEYAHEHTFAFYAPSKTFNLAGLVGSYHIVYNSYLRD
;
A
#
# COMPACT_ATOMS: atom_id res chain seq x y z
N ALA A 1 10.32 2.68 15.91
CA ALA A 1 9.52 2.04 14.88
C ALA A 1 8.33 2.90 14.44
N ILE A 2 7.87 3.83 15.27
CA ILE A 2 6.75 4.74 14.95
C ILE A 2 7.29 6.16 14.88
N ASP A 3 6.94 6.89 13.80
CA ASP A 3 7.28 8.30 13.68
C ASP A 3 6.14 9.08 13.01
N TYR A 4 6.19 10.40 13.13
CA TYR A 4 5.16 11.32 12.67
C TYR A 4 5.34 11.65 11.18
N GLU A 5 4.17 11.83 10.48
CA GLU A 5 4.13 12.23 9.09
C GLU A 5 3.13 13.37 8.83
N ASN A 6 3.40 14.15 7.81
CA ASN A 6 2.53 15.24 7.37
C ASN A 6 1.45 14.72 6.39
N GLY A 7 0.50 13.95 6.92
CA GLY A 7 -0.50 13.24 6.15
C GLY A 7 0.08 11.98 5.47
N VAL A 8 -0.78 10.98 5.21
CA VAL A 8 -0.34 9.71 4.59
C VAL A 8 0.31 9.94 3.23
N LEU A 9 -0.22 10.83 2.40
CA LEU A 9 0.41 11.14 1.10
C LEU A 9 1.77 11.84 1.23
N GLY A 10 1.98 12.60 2.32
CA GLY A 10 3.30 13.13 2.68
C GLY A 10 4.29 12.00 2.93
N GLY A 11 3.93 11.02 3.76
CA GLY A 11 4.73 9.84 4.01
C GLY A 11 4.98 8.99 2.75
N VAL A 12 3.97 8.80 1.90
CA VAL A 12 4.14 8.15 0.59
C VAL A 12 5.19 8.89 -0.25
N SER A 13 5.13 10.23 -0.29
CA SER A 13 6.13 11.04 -1.01
C SER A 13 7.53 10.86 -0.44
N SER A 14 7.68 10.81 0.89
CA SER A 14 8.96 10.58 1.56
C SER A 14 9.57 9.23 1.14
N VAL A 15 8.78 8.16 1.15
CA VAL A 15 9.25 6.83 0.71
C VAL A 15 9.60 6.82 -0.78
N LEU A 16 8.77 7.41 -1.64
CA LEU A 16 9.08 7.51 -3.06
C LEU A 16 10.41 8.23 -3.30
N GLN A 17 10.64 9.34 -2.61
CA GLN A 17 11.86 10.12 -2.74
C GLN A 17 13.10 9.38 -2.23
N ALA A 18 12.98 8.63 -1.14
CA ALA A 18 14.10 7.92 -0.52
C ALA A 18 14.47 6.63 -1.26
N PHE A 19 13.49 5.91 -1.82
CA PHE A 19 13.68 4.56 -2.32
C PHE A 19 13.46 4.40 -3.82
N THR A 20 13.17 5.48 -4.56
CA THR A 20 13.03 5.43 -6.02
C THR A 20 13.64 6.65 -6.71
N ALA A 21 14.08 6.47 -7.94
CA ALA A 21 14.54 7.56 -8.80
C ALA A 21 13.41 8.04 -9.75
N PRO A 22 13.45 9.29 -10.22
CA PRO A 22 12.52 9.75 -11.25
C PRO A 22 12.55 8.86 -12.49
N GLY A 23 11.37 8.51 -12.98
CA GLY A 23 11.20 7.61 -14.12
C GLY A 23 11.08 6.14 -13.79
N GLU A 24 11.38 5.71 -12.55
CA GLU A 24 11.10 4.35 -12.10
C GLU A 24 9.60 4.07 -12.00
N ALA A 25 9.23 2.81 -12.10
CA ALA A 25 7.84 2.38 -12.08
C ALA A 25 7.40 1.94 -10.68
N ILE A 26 6.18 2.31 -10.31
CA ILE A 26 5.52 1.92 -9.06
C ILE A 26 4.31 1.06 -9.42
N LEU A 27 4.16 -0.10 -8.76
CA LEU A 27 2.95 -0.91 -8.91
C LEU A 27 1.82 -0.31 -8.10
N LEU A 28 0.66 -0.18 -8.72
CA LEU A 28 -0.56 0.31 -8.09
C LEU A 28 -1.75 -0.53 -8.55
N HIS A 29 -2.58 -1.00 -7.62
CA HIS A 29 -3.83 -1.67 -7.97
C HIS A 29 -4.86 -0.68 -8.50
N SER A 30 -5.57 -1.02 -9.58
CA SER A 30 -6.65 -0.19 -10.09
C SER A 30 -8.02 -0.90 -9.95
N PRO A 31 -9.10 -0.12 -9.69
CA PRO A 31 -9.14 1.32 -9.48
C PRO A 31 -8.39 1.72 -8.22
N ALA A 32 -7.77 2.91 -8.22
CA ALA A 32 -6.93 3.39 -7.14
C ALA A 32 -7.41 4.75 -6.62
N TYR A 33 -7.04 5.08 -5.40
CA TYR A 33 -7.24 6.40 -4.86
C TYR A 33 -6.45 7.44 -5.66
N ILE A 34 -7.13 8.50 -6.10
CA ILE A 34 -6.56 9.53 -6.97
C ILE A 34 -5.34 10.24 -6.36
N GLY A 35 -5.27 10.30 -5.02
CA GLY A 35 -4.13 10.87 -4.31
C GLY A 35 -2.83 10.13 -4.59
N PHE A 36 -2.84 8.80 -4.71
CA PHE A 36 -1.64 8.03 -5.08
C PHE A 36 -1.19 8.36 -6.50
N ILE A 37 -2.15 8.45 -7.44
CA ILE A 37 -1.86 8.79 -8.84
C ILE A 37 -1.15 10.14 -8.91
N GLY A 38 -1.73 11.16 -8.27
CA GLY A 38 -1.14 12.50 -8.21
C GLY A 38 0.23 12.51 -7.54
N THR A 39 0.39 11.82 -6.41
CA THR A 39 1.66 11.77 -5.68
C THR A 39 2.76 11.13 -6.52
N ILE A 40 2.52 9.93 -7.08
CA ILE A 40 3.50 9.21 -7.89
C ILE A 40 3.93 10.06 -9.11
N THR A 41 2.95 10.62 -9.85
CA THR A 41 3.25 11.38 -11.07
C THR A 41 3.96 12.71 -10.78
N ASN A 42 3.58 13.41 -9.71
CA ASN A 42 4.23 14.67 -9.30
C ASN A 42 5.67 14.46 -8.81
N MET A 43 5.97 13.28 -8.26
CA MET A 43 7.33 12.91 -7.86
C MET A 43 8.20 12.44 -9.05
N GLY A 44 7.60 12.31 -10.25
CA GLY A 44 8.31 11.96 -11.48
C GLY A 44 8.42 10.45 -11.76
N GLN A 45 7.76 9.60 -10.95
CA GLN A 45 7.70 8.16 -11.19
C GLN A 45 6.58 7.80 -12.17
N LYS A 46 6.64 6.58 -12.71
CA LYS A 46 5.63 6.00 -13.59
C LYS A 46 4.72 5.06 -12.81
N ILE A 47 3.47 4.98 -13.23
CA ILE A 47 2.52 4.02 -12.66
C ILE A 47 2.38 2.81 -13.58
N VAL A 48 2.52 1.62 -13.02
CA VAL A 48 2.14 0.37 -13.65
C VAL A 48 0.96 -0.20 -12.89
N TYR A 49 -0.18 -0.30 -13.56
CA TYR A 49 -1.40 -0.80 -12.93
C TYR A 49 -1.48 -2.32 -12.96
N SER A 50 -1.82 -2.93 -11.82
CA SER A 50 -2.37 -4.27 -11.72
C SER A 50 -3.86 -4.19 -11.42
N PRO A 51 -4.74 -4.36 -12.42
CA PRO A 51 -6.17 -4.20 -12.23
C PRO A 51 -6.76 -5.27 -11.30
N LEU A 52 -7.56 -4.82 -10.34
CA LEU A 52 -8.42 -5.73 -9.58
C LEU A 52 -9.51 -6.29 -10.49
N LYS A 53 -9.88 -7.54 -10.27
CA LYS A 53 -10.94 -8.23 -11.00
C LYS A 53 -12.08 -8.60 -10.06
N LYS A 54 -13.31 -8.60 -10.56
CA LYS A 54 -14.44 -9.13 -9.80
C LYS A 54 -14.54 -10.64 -10.01
N ASP A 55 -14.71 -11.37 -8.92
CA ASP A 55 -15.06 -12.79 -8.97
C ASP A 55 -16.55 -12.99 -9.37
N GLU A 56 -16.99 -14.24 -9.41
CA GLU A 56 -18.36 -14.61 -9.76
C GLU A 56 -19.42 -14.04 -8.81
N GLN A 57 -19.04 -13.71 -7.58
CA GLN A 57 -19.89 -13.08 -6.58
C GLN A 57 -19.83 -11.54 -6.64
N GLY A 58 -19.05 -10.97 -7.57
CA GLY A 58 -18.88 -9.54 -7.73
C GLY A 58 -17.90 -8.91 -6.73
N VAL A 59 -17.14 -9.73 -5.99
CA VAL A 59 -16.14 -9.28 -5.03
C VAL A 59 -14.83 -8.97 -5.74
N TRP A 60 -14.24 -7.82 -5.44
CA TRP A 60 -12.95 -7.43 -5.99
C TRP A 60 -11.81 -8.32 -5.46
N ARG A 61 -10.96 -8.82 -6.36
CA ARG A 61 -9.82 -9.69 -6.07
C ARG A 61 -8.55 -9.18 -6.74
N MET A 62 -7.42 -9.44 -6.13
CA MET A 62 -6.10 -9.20 -6.73
C MET A 62 -5.79 -10.29 -7.77
N ASP A 63 -5.11 -9.91 -8.84
CA ASP A 63 -4.57 -10.83 -9.85
C ASP A 63 -3.07 -11.04 -9.58
N TYR A 64 -2.73 -12.05 -8.78
CA TYR A 64 -1.37 -12.31 -8.35
C TYR A 64 -0.41 -12.66 -9.49
N GLU A 65 -0.91 -13.29 -10.56
CA GLU A 65 -0.13 -13.59 -11.76
C GLU A 65 0.21 -12.31 -12.53
N ASP A 66 -0.78 -11.40 -12.68
CA ASP A 66 -0.58 -10.09 -13.30
C ASP A 66 0.39 -9.23 -12.48
N MET A 67 0.27 -9.26 -11.14
CA MET A 67 1.23 -8.57 -10.25
C MET A 67 2.66 -9.07 -10.49
N ASP A 68 2.90 -10.40 -10.42
CA ASP A 68 4.22 -11.01 -10.60
C ASP A 68 4.81 -10.65 -11.98
N LYS A 69 4.01 -10.77 -13.03
CA LYS A 69 4.40 -10.42 -14.39
C LYS A 69 4.84 -8.96 -14.49
N LYS A 70 4.02 -8.02 -13.99
CA LYS A 70 4.28 -6.59 -14.09
C LYS A 70 5.47 -6.13 -13.26
N LEU A 71 5.65 -6.69 -12.06
CA LEU A 71 6.82 -6.42 -11.23
C LEU A 71 8.11 -6.79 -11.97
N LYS A 72 8.15 -7.95 -12.63
CA LYS A 72 9.31 -8.43 -13.39
C LYS A 72 9.56 -7.63 -14.66
N GLU A 73 8.54 -7.50 -15.50
CA GLU A 73 8.67 -6.86 -16.82
C GLU A 73 9.05 -5.39 -16.72
N ASN A 74 8.66 -4.70 -15.66
CA ASN A 74 8.93 -3.28 -15.46
C ASN A 74 10.01 -3.00 -14.40
N HIS A 75 10.69 -4.03 -13.88
CA HIS A 75 11.72 -3.91 -12.85
C HIS A 75 11.28 -3.09 -11.64
N ILE A 76 10.07 -3.37 -11.12
CA ILE A 76 9.45 -2.59 -10.05
C ILE A 76 9.99 -3.05 -8.70
N HIS A 77 10.48 -2.10 -7.90
CA HIS A 77 11.03 -2.34 -6.57
C HIS A 77 10.17 -1.77 -5.44
N LEU A 78 9.11 -1.02 -5.77
CA LEU A 78 8.21 -0.42 -4.80
C LEU A 78 6.77 -0.49 -5.30
N ALA A 79 5.87 -0.90 -4.41
CA ALA A 79 4.43 -0.98 -4.67
C ALA A 79 3.63 -0.22 -3.61
N ILE A 80 2.45 0.28 -3.99
CA ILE A 80 1.47 0.81 -3.03
C ILE A 80 0.34 -0.20 -2.86
N PHE A 81 0.13 -0.63 -1.62
CA PHE A 81 -0.91 -1.55 -1.18
C PHE A 81 -1.88 -0.82 -0.24
N CYS A 82 -3.14 -0.70 -0.64
CA CYS A 82 -4.18 -0.01 0.13
C CYS A 82 -5.06 -1.03 0.86
N THR A 83 -5.12 -0.93 2.19
CA THR A 83 -5.86 -1.88 3.03
C THR A 83 -6.41 -1.21 4.30
N PRO A 84 -7.72 -1.08 4.47
CA PRO A 84 -8.82 -1.36 3.52
C PRO A 84 -8.71 -0.58 2.21
N HIS A 85 -9.13 -1.20 1.11
CA HIS A 85 -8.88 -0.67 -0.24
C HIS A 85 -9.91 0.40 -0.65
N ASN A 86 -9.43 1.58 -0.96
CA ASN A 86 -10.20 2.66 -1.55
C ASN A 86 -9.85 2.80 -3.06
N PRO A 87 -10.82 2.79 -3.99
CA PRO A 87 -12.27 3.00 -3.80
C PRO A 87 -13.13 1.72 -3.75
N CYS A 88 -12.56 0.53 -3.80
CA CYS A 88 -13.34 -0.70 -3.91
C CYS A 88 -14.05 -1.14 -2.62
N GLY A 89 -13.69 -0.54 -1.46
CA GLY A 89 -14.28 -0.89 -0.17
C GLY A 89 -13.91 -2.30 0.31
N ARG A 90 -12.78 -2.85 -0.14
CA ARG A 90 -12.32 -4.18 0.26
C ARG A 90 -11.55 -4.13 1.57
N VAL A 91 -11.99 -4.91 2.55
CA VAL A 91 -11.16 -5.34 3.67
C VAL A 91 -10.56 -6.68 3.25
N TRP A 92 -9.25 -6.71 3.01
CA TRP A 92 -8.57 -7.91 2.54
C TRP A 92 -8.51 -8.98 3.63
N GLU A 93 -8.73 -10.23 3.27
CA GLU A 93 -8.57 -11.38 4.15
C GLU A 93 -7.07 -11.69 4.34
N ARG A 94 -6.71 -12.37 5.43
CA ARG A 94 -5.32 -12.71 5.74
C ARG A 94 -4.62 -13.41 4.57
N GLU A 95 -5.26 -14.42 4.02
CA GLU A 95 -4.72 -15.21 2.91
C GLU A 95 -4.52 -14.38 1.64
N GLU A 96 -5.35 -13.34 1.42
CA GLU A 96 -5.19 -12.42 0.29
C GLU A 96 -3.95 -11.53 0.48
N ILE A 97 -3.73 -11.04 1.70
CA ILE A 97 -2.56 -10.22 2.04
C ILE A 97 -1.29 -11.08 1.99
N GLU A 98 -1.32 -12.29 2.55
CA GLU A 98 -0.18 -13.23 2.52
C GLU A 98 0.25 -13.53 1.08
N LYS A 99 -0.67 -13.87 0.20
CA LYS A 99 -0.38 -14.10 -1.23
C LYS A 99 0.18 -12.87 -1.94
N ALA A 100 -0.32 -11.68 -1.63
CA ALA A 100 0.24 -10.46 -2.18
C ALA A 100 1.69 -10.25 -1.71
N MET A 101 1.95 -10.47 -0.41
CA MET A 101 3.30 -10.35 0.15
C MET A 101 4.27 -11.39 -0.42
N GLU A 102 3.82 -12.64 -0.67
CA GLU A 102 4.63 -13.66 -1.37
C GLU A 102 5.05 -13.21 -2.78
N VAL A 103 4.14 -12.55 -3.51
CA VAL A 103 4.46 -11.99 -4.83
C VAL A 103 5.48 -10.85 -4.72
N TYR A 104 5.33 -9.96 -3.73
CA TYR A 104 6.30 -8.88 -3.49
C TYR A 104 7.65 -9.44 -3.06
N GLU A 105 7.69 -10.42 -2.17
CA GLU A 105 8.91 -11.11 -1.72
C GLU A 105 9.68 -11.73 -2.88
N LYS A 106 8.99 -12.51 -3.72
CA LYS A 106 9.56 -13.15 -4.92
C LYS A 106 10.24 -12.14 -5.85
N ASN A 107 9.74 -10.90 -5.88
CA ASN A 107 10.26 -9.81 -6.71
C ASN A 107 11.15 -8.81 -5.95
N LYS A 108 11.44 -9.05 -4.66
CA LYS A 108 12.21 -8.14 -3.79
C LYS A 108 11.64 -6.71 -3.77
N CYS A 109 10.32 -6.60 -3.75
CA CYS A 109 9.58 -5.36 -3.89
C CYS A 109 9.20 -4.82 -2.52
N LEU A 110 9.65 -3.64 -2.15
CA LEU A 110 9.20 -2.91 -0.95
C LEU A 110 7.72 -2.53 -1.08
N VAL A 111 7.04 -2.41 0.04
CA VAL A 111 5.61 -2.14 0.07
C VAL A 111 5.30 -0.90 0.91
N ILE A 112 4.60 0.06 0.32
CA ILE A 112 3.90 1.10 1.05
C ILE A 112 2.50 0.58 1.35
N SER A 113 2.16 0.39 2.62
CA SER A 113 0.81 -0.02 3.05
C SER A 113 0.05 1.19 3.58
N ASP A 114 -0.94 1.65 2.83
CA ASP A 114 -1.87 2.68 3.31
C ASP A 114 -3.01 2.03 4.08
N GLU A 115 -2.99 2.18 5.39
CA GLU A 115 -3.94 1.59 6.35
C GLU A 115 -4.84 2.66 7.00
N ILE A 116 -5.00 3.81 6.35
CA ILE A 116 -5.75 4.96 6.89
C ILE A 116 -7.21 4.64 7.22
N TRP A 117 -7.80 3.61 6.60
CA TRP A 117 -9.18 3.17 6.83
C TRP A 117 -9.31 2.02 7.84
N SER A 118 -8.23 1.66 8.55
CA SER A 118 -8.14 0.47 9.42
C SER A 118 -9.24 0.38 10.50
N ASP A 119 -9.69 1.52 11.03
CA ASP A 119 -10.69 1.57 12.08
C ASP A 119 -12.15 1.61 11.58
N LEU A 120 -12.34 1.76 10.24
CA LEU A 120 -13.67 1.94 9.64
C LEU A 120 -14.07 0.70 8.83
N THR A 121 -14.10 -0.46 9.50
CA THR A 121 -14.61 -1.70 8.92
C THR A 121 -16.08 -1.92 9.29
N LEU A 122 -16.86 -2.51 8.38
CA LEU A 122 -18.24 -2.86 8.62
C LEU A 122 -18.33 -4.15 9.47
N GLU A 123 -19.52 -4.38 10.08
CA GLU A 123 -19.77 -5.57 10.89
C GLU A 123 -19.42 -6.87 10.12
N GLY A 124 -18.79 -7.80 10.83
CA GLY A 124 -18.30 -9.07 10.26
C GLY A 124 -16.92 -9.00 9.60
N HIS A 125 -16.33 -7.80 9.47
CA HIS A 125 -14.99 -7.61 8.90
C HIS A 125 -14.04 -7.01 9.93
N LYS A 126 -12.78 -7.47 9.89
CA LYS A 126 -11.72 -6.97 10.75
C LYS A 126 -10.50 -6.63 9.91
N HIS A 127 -9.97 -5.44 10.10
CA HIS A 127 -8.70 -5.06 9.51
C HIS A 127 -7.55 -5.93 10.02
N ILE A 128 -6.68 -6.33 9.11
CA ILE A 128 -5.47 -7.08 9.40
C ILE A 128 -4.29 -6.21 8.95
N PRO A 129 -3.44 -5.74 9.88
CA PRO A 129 -2.26 -4.98 9.51
C PRO A 129 -1.35 -5.78 8.58
N THR A 130 -0.94 -5.20 7.47
CA THR A 130 -0.07 -5.85 6.47
C THR A 130 1.19 -6.45 7.12
N GLN A 131 1.83 -5.70 8.00
CA GLN A 131 3.05 -6.12 8.69
C GLN A 131 2.88 -7.32 9.64
N SER A 132 1.63 -7.75 9.91
CA SER A 132 1.33 -8.85 10.82
C SER A 132 1.21 -10.22 10.14
N VAL A 133 1.27 -10.29 8.81
CA VAL A 133 0.92 -11.54 8.11
C VAL A 133 2.11 -12.50 7.97
N ASN A 134 3.30 -11.99 7.74
CA ASN A 134 4.54 -12.79 7.66
C ASN A 134 5.79 -11.92 7.92
N GLU A 135 6.96 -12.57 7.97
CA GLU A 135 8.23 -11.90 8.24
C GLU A 135 8.64 -10.92 7.12
N TYR A 136 8.40 -11.27 5.86
CA TYR A 136 8.68 -10.36 4.75
C TYR A 136 7.88 -9.07 4.87
N ALA A 137 6.58 -9.18 5.11
CA ALA A 137 5.72 -8.01 5.32
C ALA A 137 6.19 -7.16 6.51
N HIS A 138 6.62 -7.78 7.60
CA HIS A 138 7.15 -7.09 8.77
C HIS A 138 8.40 -6.26 8.42
N GLU A 139 9.33 -6.82 7.66
CA GLU A 139 10.63 -6.21 7.40
C GLU A 139 10.66 -5.29 6.16
N HIS A 140 9.69 -5.42 5.23
CA HIS A 140 9.74 -4.73 3.94
C HIS A 140 8.54 -3.81 3.68
N THR A 141 7.78 -3.46 4.73
CA THR A 141 6.60 -2.60 4.61
C THR A 141 6.75 -1.30 5.39
N PHE A 142 6.42 -0.19 4.73
CA PHE A 142 6.16 1.11 5.33
C PHE A 142 4.64 1.22 5.55
N ALA A 143 4.17 1.04 6.77
CA ALA A 143 2.73 1.10 7.08
C ALA A 143 2.35 2.50 7.55
N PHE A 144 1.33 3.08 6.93
CA PHE A 144 0.85 4.43 7.21
C PHE A 144 -0.55 4.42 7.81
N TYR A 145 -0.73 5.20 8.86
CA TYR A 145 -1.97 5.36 9.61
C TYR A 145 -2.26 6.84 9.86
N ALA A 146 -3.53 7.19 10.01
CA ALA A 146 -3.92 8.53 10.42
C ALA A 146 -5.27 8.55 11.13
N PRO A 147 -5.46 9.44 12.11
CA PRO A 147 -6.75 9.63 12.79
C PRO A 147 -7.78 10.39 11.93
N SER A 148 -7.34 10.90 10.77
CA SER A 148 -8.12 11.81 9.93
C SER A 148 -9.44 11.22 9.44
N LYS A 149 -9.50 9.92 9.13
CA LYS A 149 -10.72 9.25 8.68
C LYS A 149 -11.56 8.80 9.86
N THR A 150 -10.95 8.13 10.82
CA THR A 150 -11.63 7.60 12.02
C THR A 150 -12.33 8.68 12.82
N PHE A 151 -11.70 9.84 12.97
CA PHE A 151 -12.21 10.93 13.82
C PHE A 151 -12.63 12.19 13.04
N ASN A 152 -12.72 12.11 11.70
CA ASN A 152 -13.05 13.25 10.85
C ASN A 152 -12.11 14.46 11.04
N LEU A 153 -10.82 14.22 11.16
CA LEU A 153 -9.79 15.23 11.46
C LEU A 153 -8.87 15.54 10.26
N ALA A 154 -9.39 15.41 9.03
CA ALA A 154 -8.59 15.59 7.82
C ALA A 154 -7.88 16.96 7.75
N GLY A 155 -8.48 18.02 8.29
CA GLY A 155 -7.92 19.36 8.33
C GLY A 155 -6.68 19.52 9.21
N LEU A 156 -6.41 18.60 10.13
CA LEU A 156 -5.22 18.62 10.99
C LEU A 156 -3.99 17.98 10.32
N VAL A 157 -4.17 17.27 9.22
CA VAL A 157 -3.10 16.68 8.37
C VAL A 157 -2.11 15.79 9.14
N GLY A 158 -2.47 15.28 10.33
CA GLY A 158 -1.59 14.40 11.13
C GLY A 158 -1.68 12.94 10.66
N SER A 159 -0.53 12.28 10.55
CA SER A 159 -0.42 10.85 10.33
C SER A 159 0.87 10.30 10.96
N TYR A 160 1.03 9.00 10.95
CA TYR A 160 2.23 8.33 11.43
C TYR A 160 2.51 7.10 10.58
N HIS A 161 3.79 6.71 10.57
CA HIS A 161 4.21 5.46 9.98
C HIS A 161 4.74 4.48 11.02
N ILE A 162 4.70 3.20 10.68
CA ILE A 162 5.35 2.13 11.41
C ILE A 162 6.32 1.43 10.45
N VAL A 163 7.62 1.42 10.79
CA VAL A 163 8.66 0.73 10.04
C VAL A 163 9.52 -0.05 11.03
N TYR A 164 9.48 -1.37 10.95
CA TYR A 164 10.21 -2.24 11.88
C TYR A 164 11.69 -2.38 11.50
N ASN A 165 11.97 -2.54 10.22
CA ASN A 165 13.34 -2.62 9.71
C ASN A 165 14.09 -1.30 9.95
N SER A 166 15.16 -1.35 10.76
CA SER A 166 15.95 -0.15 11.11
C SER A 166 16.64 0.47 9.89
N TYR A 167 17.10 -0.35 8.94
CA TYR A 167 17.75 0.15 7.72
C TYR A 167 16.79 0.94 6.82
N LEU A 168 15.52 0.55 6.78
CA LEU A 168 14.51 1.27 5.99
C LEU A 168 13.99 2.51 6.71
N ARG A 169 14.08 2.53 8.05
CA ARG A 169 13.58 3.63 8.89
C ARG A 169 14.56 4.81 8.97
N ASP A 170 15.87 4.54 9.13
CA ASP A 170 16.94 5.51 9.38
C ASP A 170 17.55 6.05 8.06
#